data_f5d55b5b893716c78e49666322c912e0
#
_entry.id   f5d55b5b893716c78e49666322c912e0
#
_cell.length_a   1.000
_cell.length_b   1.000
_cell.length_c   1.000
_cell.angle_alpha   90.00
_cell.angle_beta   90.00
_cell.angle_gamma   90.00
#
_symmetry.space_group_name_H-M   'P 1'
#
loop_
_entity.id
_entity.type
_entity.pdbx_description
1 polymer ?
#
loop_
_entity_poly.entity_id
_entity_poly.type
_entity_poly.pdbx_seq_one_letter_code
_entity_poly.pdbx_strand_id
1 'polypeptide(L)'
;MSGFFSKIFGGKKQNEGSEVEALIQSTLDGLFDIGGFDISFEMESNVDNTDSHHITVELSGDDTDLIKDREGAVIDSIQLFVQRVVQHHLPEDRTKITIDCGGYREESNQALVDLAEKLKGIALEKGKSVYFRALPPKDRKIIHQYLANDERVRSRSIGDGLFKKIKIYPVKNKNEENSYSDNE
;
A
#
# COMPACT_ATOMS: atom_id res chain seq x y z
N MET A 1 22.77 26.86 17.11
CA MET A 1 23.59 25.91 16.36
C MET A 1 23.07 25.84 14.94
N SER A 2 23.57 26.76 14.13
CA SER A 2 23.05 27.01 12.78
C SER A 2 24.27 27.05 11.85
N GLY A 3 24.76 25.92 11.41
CA GLY A 3 25.99 25.92 10.63
C GLY A 3 26.35 24.66 9.86
N PHE A 4 25.54 23.58 9.95
CA PHE A 4 25.92 22.32 9.30
C PHE A 4 25.32 22.14 7.89
N PHE A 5 24.21 22.77 7.59
CA PHE A 5 23.50 22.60 6.30
C PHE A 5 24.04 23.45 5.13
N SER A 6 24.87 24.47 5.39
CA SER A 6 25.31 25.42 4.35
C SER A 6 26.46 24.93 3.47
N LYS A 7 27.06 23.78 3.72
CA LYS A 7 28.27 23.32 3.03
C LYS A 7 28.06 22.23 1.97
N ILE A 8 26.82 21.74 1.80
CA ILE A 8 26.51 20.63 0.87
C ILE A 8 25.92 21.14 -0.46
N PHE A 9 25.39 22.38 -0.51
CA PHE A 9 24.69 22.90 -1.67
C PHE A 9 25.52 23.89 -2.52
N GLY A 10 26.53 23.38 -3.18
CA GLY A 10 27.32 24.20 -4.12
C GLY A 10 27.78 23.41 -5.33
N GLY A 11 26.97 23.38 -6.41
CA GLY A 11 27.53 23.12 -7.72
C GLY A 11 26.84 22.12 -8.66
N LYS A 12 26.11 22.66 -9.66
CA LYS A 12 25.85 22.13 -11.01
C LYS A 12 24.92 20.92 -11.20
N LYS A 13 23.90 21.14 -12.05
CA LYS A 13 23.07 20.18 -12.79
C LYS A 13 23.77 18.87 -13.17
N GLN A 14 23.67 17.89 -12.31
CA GLN A 14 23.84 16.44 -12.50
C GLN A 14 23.69 15.79 -11.13
N ASN A 15 22.44 15.49 -10.77
CA ASN A 15 22.05 14.51 -9.73
C ASN A 15 20.77 14.93 -9.00
N GLU A 16 19.66 15.06 -9.71
CA GLU A 16 18.36 15.20 -9.03
C GLU A 16 18.09 13.95 -8.17
N GLY A 17 18.51 12.75 -8.62
CA GLY A 17 18.46 11.52 -7.83
C GLY A 17 19.28 11.55 -6.55
N SER A 18 20.50 12.11 -6.58
CA SER A 18 21.38 12.11 -5.40
C SER A 18 20.95 13.08 -4.31
N GLU A 19 20.23 14.16 -4.65
CA GLU A 19 19.72 15.13 -3.66
C GLU A 19 18.52 14.56 -2.91
N VAL A 20 17.60 13.90 -3.62
CA VAL A 20 16.45 13.20 -3.02
C VAL A 20 16.94 12.05 -2.13
N GLU A 21 17.87 11.23 -2.61
CA GLU A 21 18.46 10.13 -1.84
C GLU A 21 19.12 10.61 -0.55
N ALA A 22 19.93 11.67 -0.62
CA ALA A 22 20.56 12.27 0.55
C ALA A 22 19.54 12.80 1.57
N LEU A 23 18.44 13.38 1.08
CA LEU A 23 17.36 13.87 1.94
C LEU A 23 16.60 12.72 2.60
N ILE A 24 16.29 11.65 1.86
CA ILE A 24 15.66 10.44 2.41
C ILE A 24 16.58 9.83 3.48
N GLN A 25 17.84 9.63 3.17
CA GLN A 25 18.83 9.08 4.09
C GLN A 25 18.88 9.87 5.40
N SER A 26 19.10 11.19 5.31
CA SER A 26 19.18 12.04 6.52
C SER A 26 17.88 12.05 7.34
N THR A 27 16.75 11.91 6.67
CA THR A 27 15.44 11.86 7.32
C THR A 27 15.23 10.56 8.09
N LEU A 28 15.59 9.43 7.48
CA LEU A 28 15.45 8.11 8.10
C LEU A 28 16.49 7.89 9.20
N ASP A 29 17.76 8.27 8.99
CA ASP A 29 18.80 8.26 10.03
C ASP A 29 18.32 9.05 11.25
N GLY A 30 17.86 10.29 11.05
CA GLY A 30 17.36 11.11 12.14
C GLY A 30 16.11 10.52 12.83
N LEU A 31 15.22 9.89 12.09
CA LEU A 31 14.02 9.26 12.64
C LEU A 31 14.37 8.05 13.53
N PHE A 32 15.24 7.17 13.04
CA PHE A 32 15.57 5.93 13.75
C PHE A 32 16.54 6.18 14.90
N ASP A 33 17.59 7.00 14.71
CA ASP A 33 18.54 7.36 15.75
C ASP A 33 17.89 8.10 16.93
N ILE A 34 17.07 9.14 16.65
CA ILE A 34 16.39 9.90 17.71
C ILE A 34 15.26 9.07 18.33
N GLY A 35 14.58 8.25 17.54
CA GLY A 35 13.55 7.33 18.01
C GLY A 35 14.10 6.17 18.83
N GLY A 36 15.39 5.88 18.74
CA GLY A 36 16.04 4.76 19.43
C GLY A 36 15.59 3.41 18.88
N PHE A 37 15.27 3.34 17.58
CA PHE A 37 14.90 2.10 16.89
C PHE A 37 16.15 1.41 16.33
N ASP A 38 16.25 0.10 16.54
CA ASP A 38 17.27 -0.73 15.88
C ASP A 38 16.80 -1.13 14.47
N ILE A 39 16.80 -0.13 13.58
CA ILE A 39 16.40 -0.24 12.18
C ILE A 39 17.53 0.30 11.30
N SER A 40 17.93 -0.50 10.34
CA SER A 40 18.77 -0.11 9.21
C SER A 40 17.95 -0.12 7.91
N PHE A 41 18.47 0.50 6.86
CA PHE A 41 17.78 0.52 5.58
C PHE A 41 18.76 0.51 4.40
N GLU A 42 18.31 -0.04 3.31
CA GLU A 42 18.97 0.00 2.01
C GLU A 42 18.08 0.75 1.01
N MET A 43 18.70 1.50 0.10
CA MET A 43 17.98 2.25 -0.92
C MET A 43 18.38 1.77 -2.30
N GLU A 44 17.38 1.53 -3.15
CA GLU A 44 17.56 1.25 -4.57
C GLU A 44 16.87 2.32 -5.39
N SER A 45 17.60 2.93 -6.32
CA SER A 45 17.08 3.93 -7.26
C SER A 45 16.93 3.32 -8.64
N ASN A 46 15.74 3.38 -9.18
CA ASN A 46 15.41 2.89 -10.50
C ASN A 46 14.73 4.01 -11.32
N VAL A 47 15.03 4.04 -12.62
CA VAL A 47 14.33 4.90 -13.57
C VAL A 47 13.46 4.00 -14.44
N ASP A 48 12.16 4.23 -14.47
CA ASP A 48 11.28 3.45 -15.30
C ASP A 48 11.31 3.91 -16.78
N ASN A 49 10.65 3.16 -17.66
CA ASN A 49 10.59 3.46 -19.10
C ASN A 49 9.89 4.79 -19.44
N THR A 50 9.32 5.46 -18.46
CA THR A 50 8.63 6.76 -18.57
C THR A 50 9.46 7.91 -18.03
N ASP A 51 10.76 7.68 -17.79
CA ASP A 51 11.68 8.66 -17.19
C ASP A 51 11.26 9.09 -15.76
N SER A 52 10.44 8.28 -15.10
CA SER A 52 10.03 8.52 -13.71
C SER A 52 11.02 7.88 -12.75
N HIS A 53 11.59 8.69 -11.87
CA HIS A 53 12.47 8.20 -10.81
C HIS A 53 11.65 7.50 -9.72
N HIS A 54 12.13 6.33 -9.31
CA HIS A 54 11.54 5.54 -8.24
C HIS A 54 12.63 5.10 -7.28
N ILE A 55 12.49 5.46 -6.01
CA ILE A 55 13.37 5.03 -4.92
C ILE A 55 12.62 4.05 -4.05
N THR A 56 13.17 2.86 -3.92
CA THR A 56 12.68 1.84 -2.99
C THR A 56 13.61 1.80 -1.79
N VAL A 57 13.03 1.86 -0.60
CA VAL A 57 13.74 1.77 0.68
C VAL A 57 13.29 0.50 1.37
N GLU A 58 14.22 -0.39 1.61
CA GLU A 58 14.00 -1.64 2.33
C GLU A 58 14.49 -1.50 3.77
N LEU A 59 13.59 -1.68 4.73
CA LEU A 59 13.88 -1.59 6.17
C LEU A 59 14.22 -2.97 6.73
N SER A 60 15.25 -3.03 7.59
CA SER A 60 15.70 -4.24 8.28
C SER A 60 16.18 -3.92 9.69
N GLY A 61 16.25 -4.90 10.59
CA GLY A 61 16.73 -4.72 11.96
C GLY A 61 15.88 -5.48 12.98
N ASP A 62 16.24 -5.37 14.25
CA ASP A 62 15.59 -6.12 15.33
C ASP A 62 14.19 -5.56 15.65
N ASP A 63 13.94 -4.28 15.39
CA ASP A 63 12.65 -3.62 15.65
C ASP A 63 11.67 -3.67 14.45
N THR A 64 11.93 -4.54 13.45
CA THR A 64 11.05 -4.66 12.26
C THR A 64 9.64 -5.10 12.59
N ASP A 65 9.42 -5.86 13.66
CA ASP A 65 8.09 -6.27 14.10
C ASP A 65 7.23 -5.07 14.52
N LEU A 66 7.85 -4.05 15.16
CA LEU A 66 7.16 -2.80 15.51
C LEU A 66 6.75 -2.02 14.25
N ILE A 67 7.61 -2.07 13.21
CA ILE A 67 7.34 -1.41 11.92
C ILE A 67 6.19 -2.08 11.18
N LYS A 68 6.08 -3.42 11.25
CA LYS A 68 5.01 -4.21 10.61
C LYS A 68 3.68 -4.19 11.37
N ASP A 69 3.67 -3.69 12.60
CA ASP A 69 2.48 -3.67 13.45
C ASP A 69 1.30 -2.89 12.84
N ARG A 70 0.12 -3.12 13.38
CA ARG A 70 -1.14 -2.47 12.97
C ARG A 70 -1.42 -2.54 11.46
N GLU A 71 -1.24 -3.70 10.87
CA GLU A 71 -1.51 -3.93 9.43
C GLU A 71 -0.67 -3.01 8.52
N GLY A 72 0.60 -2.73 8.91
CA GLY A 72 1.53 -1.90 8.15
C GLY A 72 1.28 -0.39 8.24
N ALA A 73 0.45 0.07 9.19
CA ALA A 73 0.17 1.49 9.37
C ALA A 73 1.42 2.30 9.73
N VAL A 74 2.40 1.68 10.41
CA VAL A 74 3.67 2.32 10.76
C VAL A 74 4.51 2.53 9.49
N ILE A 75 4.65 1.50 8.64
CA ILE A 75 5.36 1.60 7.34
C ILE A 75 4.73 2.70 6.48
N ASP A 76 3.40 2.73 6.38
CA ASP A 76 2.68 3.74 5.59
C ASP A 76 2.88 5.16 6.17
N SER A 77 2.99 5.29 7.50
CA SER A 77 3.25 6.56 8.17
C SER A 77 4.66 7.07 7.93
N ILE A 78 5.66 6.18 8.00
CA ILE A 78 7.07 6.51 7.69
C ILE A 78 7.18 6.94 6.23
N GLN A 79 6.57 6.19 5.30
CA GLN A 79 6.57 6.55 3.88
C GLN A 79 5.94 7.92 3.64
N LEU A 80 4.77 8.18 4.24
CA LEU A 80 4.11 9.48 4.12
C LEU A 80 4.96 10.61 4.69
N PHE A 81 5.61 10.39 5.83
CA PHE A 81 6.51 11.37 6.47
C PHE A 81 7.67 11.71 5.54
N VAL A 82 8.40 10.71 5.04
CA VAL A 82 9.52 10.90 4.11
C VAL A 82 9.07 11.63 2.84
N GLN A 83 7.94 11.21 2.24
CA GLN A 83 7.37 11.89 1.08
C GLN A 83 7.06 13.37 1.35
N ARG A 84 6.54 13.71 2.53
CA ARG A 84 6.25 15.09 2.90
C ARG A 84 7.51 15.93 3.11
N VAL A 85 8.55 15.34 3.71
CA VAL A 85 9.84 16.00 3.84
C VAL A 85 10.43 16.31 2.46
N VAL A 86 10.44 15.33 1.56
CA VAL A 86 10.92 15.53 0.18
C VAL A 86 10.10 16.60 -0.55
N GLN A 87 8.79 16.52 -0.53
CA GLN A 87 7.91 17.53 -1.16
C GLN A 87 8.10 18.95 -0.61
N HIS A 88 8.46 19.07 0.68
CA HIS A 88 8.71 20.37 1.30
C HIS A 88 10.04 20.99 0.84
N HIS A 89 11.08 20.17 0.76
CA HIS A 89 12.42 20.65 0.40
C HIS A 89 12.64 20.72 -1.13
N LEU A 90 12.01 19.81 -1.87
CA LEU A 90 12.14 19.65 -3.31
C LEU A 90 10.73 19.64 -3.98
N PRO A 91 10.01 20.77 -4.01
CA PRO A 91 8.61 20.80 -4.43
C PRO A 91 8.39 20.44 -5.92
N GLU A 92 9.41 20.62 -6.75
CA GLU A 92 9.34 20.25 -8.18
C GLU A 92 9.69 18.80 -8.46
N ASP A 93 10.26 18.09 -7.48
CA ASP A 93 10.64 16.70 -7.63
C ASP A 93 9.40 15.77 -7.65
N ARG A 94 9.40 14.80 -8.56
CA ARG A 94 8.31 13.84 -8.77
C ARG A 94 8.73 12.39 -8.48
N THR A 95 9.87 12.20 -7.84
CA THR A 95 10.36 10.88 -7.47
C THR A 95 9.34 10.14 -6.64
N LYS A 96 8.99 8.94 -7.08
CA LYS A 96 8.14 8.04 -6.33
C LYS A 96 8.98 7.33 -5.27
N ILE A 97 8.55 7.42 -4.01
CA ILE A 97 9.23 6.79 -2.88
C ILE A 97 8.35 5.65 -2.36
N THR A 98 8.92 4.46 -2.27
CA THR A 98 8.28 3.29 -1.65
C THR A 98 9.15 2.81 -0.50
N ILE A 99 8.54 2.59 0.66
CA ILE A 99 9.21 2.00 1.82
C ILE A 99 8.56 0.66 2.12
N ASP A 100 9.36 -0.38 2.27
CA ASP A 100 8.91 -1.73 2.64
C ASP A 100 9.79 -2.32 3.74
N CYS A 101 9.40 -3.45 4.27
CA CYS A 101 10.09 -4.14 5.34
C CYS A 101 9.93 -5.66 5.18
N GLY A 102 10.95 -6.32 4.60
CA GLY A 102 10.95 -7.77 4.41
C GLY A 102 9.80 -8.27 3.53
N GLY A 103 9.42 -7.51 2.48
CA GLY A 103 8.32 -7.89 1.58
C GLY A 103 6.94 -7.86 2.23
N TYR A 104 6.78 -7.16 3.36
CA TYR A 104 5.52 -7.11 4.11
C TYR A 104 4.32 -6.69 3.26
N ARG A 105 4.52 -5.74 2.33
CA ARG A 105 3.42 -5.26 1.48
C ARG A 105 2.88 -6.37 0.58
N GLU A 106 3.75 -7.19 0.01
CA GLU A 106 3.34 -8.30 -0.85
C GLU A 106 2.64 -9.39 -0.04
N GLU A 107 3.21 -9.78 1.12
CA GLU A 107 2.60 -10.77 2.02
C GLU A 107 1.22 -10.32 2.49
N SER A 108 1.07 -9.05 2.88
CA SER A 108 -0.21 -8.47 3.32
C SER A 108 -1.24 -8.46 2.19
N ASN A 109 -0.84 -8.08 0.97
CA ASN A 109 -1.70 -8.09 -0.20
C ASN A 109 -2.16 -9.52 -0.54
N GLN A 110 -1.24 -10.50 -0.49
CA GLN A 110 -1.56 -11.90 -0.76
C GLN A 110 -2.54 -12.46 0.28
N ALA A 111 -2.35 -12.15 1.56
CA ALA A 111 -3.28 -12.56 2.61
C ALA A 111 -4.71 -12.01 2.39
N LEU A 112 -4.83 -10.77 1.89
CA LEU A 112 -6.13 -10.19 1.52
C LEU A 112 -6.77 -10.92 0.33
N VAL A 113 -5.97 -11.27 -0.68
CA VAL A 113 -6.43 -12.04 -1.86
C VAL A 113 -6.87 -13.43 -1.45
N ASP A 114 -6.10 -14.15 -0.63
CA ASP A 114 -6.44 -15.49 -0.15
C ASP A 114 -7.75 -15.52 0.64
N LEU A 115 -7.96 -14.51 1.48
CA LEU A 115 -9.20 -14.37 2.22
C LEU A 115 -10.37 -14.01 1.30
N ALA A 116 -10.15 -13.17 0.28
CA ALA A 116 -11.17 -12.84 -0.72
C ALA A 116 -11.57 -14.07 -1.53
N GLU A 117 -10.61 -14.94 -1.91
CA GLU A 117 -10.88 -16.21 -2.59
C GLU A 117 -11.75 -17.15 -1.73
N LYS A 118 -11.40 -17.32 -0.45
CA LYS A 118 -12.20 -18.13 0.49
C LYS A 118 -13.64 -17.61 0.60
N LEU A 119 -13.81 -16.29 0.76
CA LEU A 119 -15.13 -15.69 0.87
C LEU A 119 -15.92 -15.77 -0.44
N LYS A 120 -15.24 -15.64 -1.58
CA LYS A 120 -15.85 -15.88 -2.92
C LYS A 120 -16.40 -17.29 -3.03
N GLY A 121 -15.58 -18.30 -2.65
CA GLY A 121 -16.03 -19.71 -2.64
C GLY A 121 -17.28 -19.91 -1.80
N ILE A 122 -17.32 -19.37 -0.58
CA ILE A 122 -18.50 -19.46 0.30
C ILE A 122 -19.73 -18.75 -0.31
N ALA A 123 -19.54 -17.60 -0.95
CA ALA A 123 -20.64 -16.88 -1.60
C ALA A 123 -21.25 -17.69 -2.75
N LEU A 124 -20.41 -18.32 -3.57
CA LEU A 124 -20.84 -19.16 -4.70
C LEU A 124 -21.53 -20.44 -4.22
N GLU A 125 -20.93 -21.14 -3.23
CA GLU A 125 -21.48 -22.38 -2.68
C GLU A 125 -22.86 -22.17 -2.03
N LYS A 126 -23.00 -21.12 -1.22
CA LYS A 126 -24.23 -20.83 -0.50
C LYS A 126 -25.27 -20.05 -1.31
N GLY A 127 -24.91 -19.54 -2.48
CA GLY A 127 -25.78 -18.65 -3.28
C GLY A 127 -26.19 -17.37 -2.55
N LYS A 128 -25.42 -16.95 -1.52
CA LYS A 128 -25.74 -15.82 -0.64
C LYS A 128 -24.59 -14.82 -0.54
N SER A 129 -24.92 -13.60 -0.16
CA SER A 129 -23.92 -12.57 0.10
C SER A 129 -23.11 -12.90 1.34
N VAL A 130 -21.80 -12.71 1.26
CA VAL A 130 -20.86 -12.75 2.37
C VAL A 130 -20.18 -11.40 2.56
N TYR A 131 -19.60 -11.16 3.74
CA TYR A 131 -19.03 -9.88 4.08
C TYR A 131 -17.59 -10.03 4.53
N PHE A 132 -16.73 -9.22 3.94
CA PHE A 132 -15.38 -8.98 4.42
C PHE A 132 -15.42 -7.94 5.55
N ARG A 133 -14.48 -7.99 6.49
CA ARG A 133 -14.34 -7.00 7.56
C ARG A 133 -14.19 -5.57 7.00
N ALA A 134 -14.32 -4.57 7.86
CA ALA A 134 -14.08 -3.19 7.45
C ALA A 134 -12.59 -2.97 7.16
N LEU A 135 -12.31 -2.37 5.99
CA LEU A 135 -10.97 -2.15 5.47
C LEU A 135 -10.79 -0.72 4.96
N PRO A 136 -9.55 -0.18 5.00
CA PRO A 136 -9.20 1.10 4.40
C PRO A 136 -9.33 1.05 2.85
N PRO A 137 -9.38 2.19 2.16
CA PRO A 137 -9.55 2.25 0.71
C PRO A 137 -8.51 1.47 -0.10
N LYS A 138 -7.23 1.48 0.34
CA LYS A 138 -6.12 0.78 -0.30
C LYS A 138 -6.41 -0.72 -0.40
N ASP A 139 -6.71 -1.35 0.72
CA ASP A 139 -6.96 -2.80 0.81
C ASP A 139 -8.24 -3.19 0.06
N ARG A 140 -9.29 -2.36 0.15
CA ARG A 140 -10.53 -2.58 -0.60
C ARG A 140 -10.32 -2.58 -2.12
N LYS A 141 -9.39 -1.75 -2.61
CA LYS A 141 -9.03 -1.71 -4.03
C LYS A 141 -8.43 -3.05 -4.49
N ILE A 142 -7.52 -3.63 -3.70
CA ILE A 142 -6.90 -4.93 -4.00
C ILE A 142 -7.97 -6.01 -4.14
N ILE A 143 -8.87 -6.10 -3.16
CA ILE A 143 -9.94 -7.10 -3.15
C ILE A 143 -10.92 -6.90 -4.32
N HIS A 144 -11.32 -5.65 -4.60
CA HIS A 144 -12.21 -5.36 -5.73
C HIS A 144 -11.56 -5.72 -7.07
N GLN A 145 -10.28 -5.40 -7.26
CA GLN A 145 -9.53 -5.75 -8.48
C GLN A 145 -9.43 -7.26 -8.65
N TYR A 146 -9.11 -7.99 -7.58
CA TYR A 146 -9.05 -9.44 -7.61
C TYR A 146 -10.40 -10.07 -7.99
N LEU A 147 -11.48 -9.66 -7.32
CA LEU A 147 -12.82 -10.19 -7.56
C LEU A 147 -13.43 -9.78 -8.91
N ALA A 148 -12.96 -8.68 -9.50
CA ALA A 148 -13.42 -8.23 -10.82
C ALA A 148 -13.05 -9.20 -11.96
N ASN A 149 -12.04 -10.05 -11.76
CA ASN A 149 -11.61 -11.05 -12.72
C ASN A 149 -12.55 -12.28 -12.80
N ASP A 150 -13.52 -12.40 -11.87
CA ASP A 150 -14.46 -13.51 -11.85
C ASP A 150 -15.89 -13.01 -12.12
N GLU A 151 -16.45 -13.35 -13.27
CA GLU A 151 -17.77 -12.90 -13.71
C GLU A 151 -18.92 -13.46 -12.85
N ARG A 152 -18.70 -14.54 -12.11
CA ARG A 152 -19.70 -15.21 -11.28
C ARG A 152 -20.04 -14.44 -10.01
N VAL A 153 -19.20 -13.47 -9.62
CA VAL A 153 -19.38 -12.68 -8.41
C VAL A 153 -19.32 -11.19 -8.68
N ARG A 154 -19.86 -10.42 -7.76
CA ARG A 154 -19.70 -8.97 -7.70
C ARG A 154 -19.33 -8.57 -6.28
N SER A 155 -18.63 -7.46 -6.16
CA SER A 155 -18.24 -6.89 -4.88
C SER A 155 -18.62 -5.42 -4.77
N ARG A 156 -19.04 -5.01 -3.57
CA ARG A 156 -19.41 -3.62 -3.27
C ARG A 156 -18.97 -3.23 -1.87
N SER A 157 -18.36 -2.05 -1.73
CA SER A 157 -18.07 -1.45 -0.42
C SER A 157 -19.33 -0.90 0.23
N ILE A 158 -19.57 -1.22 1.50
CA ILE A 158 -20.76 -0.84 2.27
C ILE A 158 -20.32 -0.20 3.60
N GLY A 159 -21.02 0.86 3.99
CA GLY A 159 -20.80 1.64 5.20
C GLY A 159 -20.33 3.04 4.87
N ASP A 160 -20.14 3.83 5.92
CA ASP A 160 -19.73 5.23 5.85
C ASP A 160 -18.30 5.41 6.36
N GLY A 161 -17.69 6.55 6.05
CA GLY A 161 -16.34 6.88 6.50
C GLY A 161 -15.23 6.16 5.73
N LEU A 162 -14.05 6.15 6.33
CA LEU A 162 -12.81 5.64 5.72
C LEU A 162 -12.81 4.11 5.65
N PHE A 163 -13.18 3.44 6.74
CA PHE A 163 -13.22 1.98 6.85
C PHE A 163 -14.59 1.45 6.46
N LYS A 164 -14.67 0.66 5.39
CA LYS A 164 -15.92 0.09 4.88
C LYS A 164 -15.80 -1.42 4.74
N LYS A 165 -16.91 -2.13 5.00
CA LYS A 165 -17.01 -3.57 4.70
C LYS A 165 -17.13 -3.79 3.19
N ILE A 166 -16.66 -4.96 2.72
CA ILE A 166 -16.91 -5.39 1.36
C ILE A 166 -17.97 -6.49 1.38
N LYS A 167 -19.06 -6.28 0.65
CA LYS A 167 -20.06 -7.30 0.35
C LYS A 167 -19.65 -8.01 -0.94
N ILE A 168 -19.53 -9.34 -0.87
CA ILE A 168 -19.29 -10.23 -2.02
C ILE A 168 -20.58 -11.02 -2.23
N TYR A 169 -21.07 -11.07 -3.47
CA TYR A 169 -22.32 -11.77 -3.77
C TYR A 169 -22.27 -12.40 -5.17
N PRO A 170 -22.90 -13.58 -5.34
CA PRO A 170 -22.98 -14.23 -6.63
C PRO A 170 -23.86 -13.44 -7.60
N VAL A 171 -23.49 -13.45 -8.87
CA VAL A 171 -24.34 -12.95 -9.95
C VAL A 171 -25.42 -13.99 -10.19
N LYS A 172 -26.69 -13.63 -9.98
CA LYS A 172 -27.83 -14.49 -10.33
C LYS A 172 -27.92 -14.57 -11.86
N ASN A 173 -27.82 -15.75 -12.42
CA ASN A 173 -28.14 -15.98 -13.82
C ASN A 173 -29.65 -15.76 -13.98
N LYS A 174 -30.04 -14.85 -14.87
CA LYS A 174 -31.48 -14.57 -15.21
C LYS A 174 -32.25 -15.79 -15.72
N ASN A 175 -31.59 -16.91 -15.97
CA ASN A 175 -32.22 -18.12 -16.50
C ASN A 175 -32.86 -19.01 -15.43
N GLU A 176 -32.72 -18.72 -14.14
CA GLU A 176 -33.37 -19.52 -13.07
C GLU A 176 -34.70 -18.95 -12.57
N GLU A 177 -35.07 -17.72 -12.93
CA GLU A 177 -36.35 -17.12 -12.53
C GLU A 177 -37.54 -17.62 -13.35
N ASN A 178 -37.33 -18.27 -14.52
CA ASN A 178 -38.41 -18.76 -15.37
C ASN A 178 -38.89 -20.20 -15.09
N SER A 179 -38.29 -20.91 -14.14
CA SER A 179 -38.64 -22.32 -13.86
C SER A 179 -39.70 -22.49 -12.74
N TYR A 180 -40.15 -21.42 -12.10
CA TYR A 180 -41.14 -21.48 -11.02
C TYR A 180 -42.50 -20.87 -11.34
N SER A 181 -42.71 -20.40 -12.57
CA SER A 181 -44.00 -19.79 -12.97
C SER A 181 -44.93 -20.67 -13.79
N ASP A 182 -44.59 -21.94 -14.07
CA ASP A 182 -45.43 -22.83 -14.88
C ASP A 182 -46.09 -23.99 -14.10
N ASN A 183 -46.41 -23.80 -12.81
CA ASN A 183 -47.24 -24.75 -12.07
C ASN A 183 -48.21 -24.01 -11.14
N GLU A 184 -49.20 -23.30 -11.70
CA GLU A 184 -50.51 -23.05 -11.10
C GLU A 184 -51.59 -23.19 -12.17
#